data_7256b911740c5f921f5884a1b0cf0dc8
#
_entry.id   7256b911740c5f921f5884a1b0cf0dc8
#
_cell.length_a   1.000
_cell.length_b   1.000
_cell.length_c   1.000
_cell.angle_alpha   90.00
_cell.angle_beta   90.00
_cell.angle_gamma   90.00
#
_symmetry.space_group_name_H-M   'P 1'
#
loop_
_entity.id
_entity.type
_entity.pdbx_description
1 polymer ?
#
loop_
_entity_poly.entity_id
_entity_poly.type
_entity_poly.pdbx_seq_one_letter_code
_entity_poly.pdbx_strand_id
1 'polypeptide(L)'
;MAKTETSDVIKEIETLDNNWGINQDSQYKKAVISLVKDRSKTLNDLIEMSNVFFDNSISYNKEMGSKVLDDNAIQIIKDLYEALSIEENWIRSIVESAFDNLTTQHEVGLGKIIKPVRFALTGLGYGPGIFDMMILLGKDKCLERVSKAIKL
;
A
#
# COMPACT_ATOMS: atom_id res chain seq x y z
N MET A 1 -21.10 1.76 -2.28
CA MET A 1 -20.03 2.67 -1.75
C MET A 1 -19.48 3.63 -2.78
N ALA A 2 -19.21 3.17 -4.01
CA ALA A 2 -18.58 4.01 -5.04
C ALA A 2 -19.35 5.30 -5.36
N LYS A 3 -20.67 5.31 -5.23
CA LYS A 3 -21.52 6.48 -5.53
C LYS A 3 -21.70 7.42 -4.34
N THR A 4 -21.21 7.05 -3.15
CA THR A 4 -21.35 7.86 -1.95
C THR A 4 -20.26 8.94 -1.92
N GLU A 5 -20.65 10.16 -1.54
CA GLU A 5 -19.69 11.24 -1.39
C GLU A 5 -18.65 10.90 -0.32
N THR A 6 -17.37 11.22 -0.61
CA THR A 6 -16.26 10.92 0.31
C THR A 6 -16.48 11.52 1.70
N SER A 7 -16.98 12.74 1.79
CA SER A 7 -17.24 13.41 3.08
C SER A 7 -18.30 12.69 3.89
N ASP A 8 -19.33 12.14 3.23
CA ASP A 8 -20.39 11.38 3.91
C ASP A 8 -19.88 10.05 4.44
N VAL A 9 -19.04 9.38 3.67
CA VAL A 9 -18.40 8.12 4.07
C VAL A 9 -17.53 8.35 5.31
N ILE A 10 -16.75 9.42 5.32
CA ILE A 10 -15.89 9.78 6.45
C ILE A 10 -16.72 9.97 7.71
N LYS A 11 -17.84 10.69 7.61
CA LYS A 11 -18.74 10.90 8.75
C LYS A 11 -19.31 9.61 9.30
N GLU A 12 -19.70 8.69 8.42
CA GLU A 12 -20.19 7.36 8.84
C GLU A 12 -19.12 6.58 9.59
N ILE A 13 -17.89 6.58 9.09
CA ILE A 13 -16.78 5.87 9.73
C ILE A 13 -16.46 6.48 11.10
N GLU A 14 -16.41 7.81 11.19
CA GLU A 14 -16.14 8.52 12.43
C GLU A 14 -17.21 8.26 13.50
N THR A 15 -18.46 8.03 13.07
CA THR A 15 -19.53 7.65 13.96
C THR A 15 -19.36 6.25 14.52
N LEU A 16 -18.88 5.31 13.68
CA LEU A 16 -18.66 3.92 14.09
C LEU A 16 -17.38 3.76 14.92
N ASP A 17 -16.34 4.51 14.62
CA ASP A 17 -15.04 4.40 15.26
C ASP A 17 -14.45 5.80 15.46
N ASN A 18 -14.56 6.31 16.69
CA ASN A 18 -14.07 7.64 17.04
C ASN A 18 -12.54 7.76 16.94
N ASN A 19 -11.84 6.65 16.96
CA ASN A 19 -10.37 6.63 16.88
C ASN A 19 -9.85 6.52 15.45
N TRP A 20 -10.74 6.25 14.51
CA TRP A 20 -10.34 6.13 13.10
C TRP A 20 -9.73 7.42 12.59
N GLY A 21 -8.50 7.34 12.09
CA GLY A 21 -7.79 8.49 11.53
C GLY A 21 -7.55 9.61 12.52
N ILE A 22 -7.53 9.30 13.83
CA ILE A 22 -7.24 10.30 14.86
C ILE A 22 -5.85 10.89 14.59
N ASN A 23 -5.72 12.21 14.71
CA ASN A 23 -4.50 12.96 14.45
C ASN A 23 -4.08 13.01 12.96
N GLN A 24 -4.94 12.54 12.05
CA GLN A 24 -4.68 12.63 10.60
C GLN A 24 -5.28 13.91 10.03
N ASP A 25 -4.59 14.50 9.07
CA ASP A 25 -5.08 15.66 8.33
C ASP A 25 -6.37 15.30 7.59
N SER A 26 -7.33 16.21 7.61
CA SER A 26 -8.62 16.06 6.94
C SER A 26 -8.47 15.79 5.44
N GLN A 27 -7.55 16.47 4.78
CA GLN A 27 -7.30 16.29 3.34
C GLN A 27 -6.69 14.91 3.06
N TYR A 28 -5.82 14.44 3.93
CA TYR A 28 -5.23 13.12 3.81
C TYR A 28 -6.30 12.04 3.97
N LYS A 29 -7.20 12.17 4.95
CA LYS A 29 -8.34 11.26 5.13
C LYS A 29 -9.19 11.18 3.87
N LYS A 30 -9.50 12.33 3.26
CA LYS A 30 -10.29 12.39 2.02
C LYS A 30 -9.58 11.69 0.88
N ALA A 31 -8.28 11.91 0.74
CA ALA A 31 -7.49 11.27 -0.32
C ALA A 31 -7.47 9.75 -0.14
N VAL A 32 -7.28 9.28 1.09
CA VAL A 32 -7.28 7.84 1.41
C VAL A 32 -8.63 7.21 1.08
N ILE A 33 -9.73 7.81 1.54
CA ILE A 33 -11.07 7.27 1.30
C ILE A 33 -11.40 7.30 -0.19
N SER A 34 -11.05 8.37 -0.90
CA SER A 34 -11.26 8.44 -2.34
C SER A 34 -10.54 7.31 -3.08
N LEU A 35 -9.36 6.94 -2.59
CA LEU A 35 -8.58 5.86 -3.21
C LEU A 35 -9.16 4.48 -2.91
N VAL A 36 -9.60 4.23 -1.67
CA VAL A 36 -9.98 2.87 -1.24
C VAL A 36 -11.46 2.55 -1.43
N LYS A 37 -12.33 3.56 -1.54
CA LYS A 37 -13.80 3.33 -1.56
C LYS A 37 -14.26 2.45 -2.72
N ASP A 38 -13.65 2.58 -3.90
CA ASP A 38 -14.04 1.81 -5.08
C ASP A 38 -13.65 0.33 -4.98
N ARG A 39 -12.72 0.00 -4.08
CA ARG A 39 -12.25 -1.36 -3.85
C ARG A 39 -12.89 -2.00 -2.62
N SER A 40 -13.78 -1.27 -1.95
CA SER A 40 -14.41 -1.70 -0.70
C SER A 40 -15.86 -2.08 -0.95
N LYS A 41 -16.29 -3.19 -0.36
CA LYS A 41 -17.68 -3.65 -0.44
C LYS A 41 -18.48 -3.25 0.79
N THR A 42 -17.81 -3.08 1.94
CA THR A 42 -18.42 -2.75 3.22
C THR A 42 -17.66 -1.62 3.90
N LEU A 43 -18.25 -1.03 4.94
CA LEU A 43 -17.58 -0.04 5.78
C LEU A 43 -16.37 -0.64 6.50
N ASN A 44 -16.47 -1.92 6.90
CA ASN A 44 -15.35 -2.60 7.54
C ASN A 44 -14.15 -2.72 6.60
N ASP A 45 -14.39 -3.03 5.32
CA ASP A 45 -13.34 -3.05 4.30
C ASP A 45 -12.68 -1.68 4.16
N LEU A 46 -13.50 -0.62 4.14
CA LEU A 46 -12.99 0.76 4.07
C LEU A 46 -12.09 1.09 5.24
N ILE A 47 -12.52 0.74 6.45
CA ILE A 47 -11.76 0.99 7.67
C ILE A 47 -10.43 0.24 7.63
N GLU A 48 -10.47 -1.05 7.28
CA GLU A 48 -9.27 -1.89 7.21
C GLU A 48 -8.26 -1.35 6.20
N MET A 49 -8.70 -1.04 4.99
CA MET A 49 -7.81 -0.51 3.95
C MET A 49 -7.28 0.88 4.30
N SER A 50 -8.12 1.75 4.90
CA SER A 50 -7.68 3.10 5.25
C SER A 50 -6.68 3.09 6.40
N ASN A 51 -6.81 2.17 7.35
CA ASN A 51 -5.87 2.06 8.46
C ASN A 51 -4.45 1.73 7.99
N VAL A 52 -4.30 1.05 6.88
CA VAL A 52 -3.00 0.80 6.25
C VAL A 52 -2.25 2.11 6.02
N PHE A 53 -2.98 3.17 5.62
CA PHE A 53 -2.37 4.48 5.36
C PHE A 53 -2.11 5.27 6.64
N PHE A 54 -2.91 5.06 7.68
CA PHE A 54 -2.81 5.83 8.92
C PHE A 54 -1.82 5.24 9.91
N ASP A 55 -1.62 3.93 9.88
CA ASP A 55 -0.74 3.25 10.83
C ASP A 55 0.72 3.57 10.56
N ASN A 56 1.49 3.74 11.61
CA ASN A 56 2.94 3.95 11.49
C ASN A 56 3.66 2.67 11.09
N SER A 57 3.13 1.52 11.52
CA SER A 57 3.66 0.22 11.12
C SER A 57 2.51 -0.75 10.89
N ILE A 58 2.76 -1.78 10.11
CA ILE A 58 1.78 -2.82 9.82
C ILE A 58 2.25 -4.16 10.34
N SER A 59 1.29 -5.06 10.59
CA SER A 59 1.57 -6.43 11.01
C SER A 59 1.40 -7.37 9.82
N TYR A 60 2.23 -8.40 9.77
CA TYR A 60 2.19 -9.38 8.68
C TYR A 60 1.71 -10.74 9.21
N ASN A 61 0.80 -11.37 8.47
CA ASN A 61 0.40 -12.74 8.73
C ASN A 61 1.54 -13.66 8.26
N LYS A 62 2.09 -14.46 9.17
CA LYS A 62 3.24 -15.34 8.86
C LYS A 62 2.91 -16.38 7.79
N GLU A 63 1.71 -16.93 7.83
CA GLU A 63 1.29 -17.93 6.85
C GLU A 63 1.20 -17.32 5.45
N MET A 64 0.56 -16.17 5.31
CA MET A 64 0.49 -15.45 4.04
C MET A 64 1.89 -15.03 3.59
N GLY A 65 2.71 -14.54 4.52
CA GLY A 65 4.09 -14.12 4.23
C GLY A 65 4.93 -15.25 3.65
N SER A 66 4.84 -16.45 4.21
CA SER A 66 5.60 -17.58 3.69
C SER A 66 5.17 -18.02 2.29
N LYS A 67 3.91 -17.76 1.92
CA LYS A 67 3.40 -18.05 0.58
C LYS A 67 3.76 -16.95 -0.44
N VAL A 68 3.70 -15.71 -0.02
CA VAL A 68 3.90 -14.55 -0.90
C VAL A 68 5.37 -14.18 -1.04
N LEU A 69 6.14 -14.27 0.05
CA LEU A 69 7.53 -13.86 0.11
C LEU A 69 8.47 -15.07 0.00
N ASP A 70 8.44 -15.75 -1.14
CA ASP A 70 9.44 -16.76 -1.45
C ASP A 70 10.79 -16.07 -1.77
N ASP A 71 11.83 -16.86 -2.03
CA ASP A 71 13.16 -16.31 -2.27
C ASP A 71 13.20 -15.35 -3.45
N ASN A 72 12.46 -15.63 -4.51
CA ASN A 72 12.38 -14.76 -5.68
C ASN A 72 11.67 -13.44 -5.33
N ALA A 73 10.57 -13.51 -4.60
CA ALA A 73 9.83 -12.33 -4.18
C ALA A 73 10.66 -11.44 -3.27
N ILE A 74 11.40 -12.03 -2.34
CA ILE A 74 12.29 -11.29 -1.45
C ILE A 74 13.38 -10.56 -2.25
N GLN A 75 13.96 -11.23 -3.23
CA GLN A 75 14.96 -10.59 -4.08
C GLN A 75 14.35 -9.42 -4.87
N ILE A 76 13.14 -9.60 -5.37
CA ILE A 76 12.42 -8.53 -6.09
C ILE A 76 12.23 -7.31 -5.20
N ILE A 77 11.74 -7.49 -3.97
CA ILE A 77 11.50 -6.35 -3.09
C ILE A 77 12.80 -5.71 -2.59
N LYS A 78 13.89 -6.49 -2.45
CA LYS A 78 15.23 -5.93 -2.16
C LYS A 78 15.70 -5.04 -3.30
N ASP A 79 15.57 -5.50 -4.53
CA ASP A 79 15.99 -4.75 -5.71
C ASP A 79 15.13 -3.49 -5.86
N LEU A 80 13.83 -3.59 -5.57
CA LEU A 80 12.95 -2.42 -5.58
C LEU A 80 13.37 -1.40 -4.53
N TYR A 81 13.69 -1.86 -3.32
CA TYR A 81 14.15 -1.00 -2.24
C TYR A 81 15.39 -0.21 -2.68
N GLU A 82 16.39 -0.90 -3.25
CA GLU A 82 17.61 -0.25 -3.72
C GLU A 82 17.32 0.76 -4.83
N ALA A 83 16.49 0.39 -5.79
CA ALA A 83 16.15 1.27 -6.91
C ALA A 83 15.44 2.54 -6.46
N LEU A 84 14.50 2.42 -5.51
CA LEU A 84 13.71 3.55 -5.06
C LEU A 84 14.41 4.39 -4.00
N SER A 85 15.33 3.81 -3.23
CA SER A 85 16.03 4.54 -2.17
C SER A 85 16.90 5.68 -2.69
N ILE A 86 17.40 5.57 -3.91
CA ILE A 86 18.25 6.59 -4.54
C ILE A 86 17.44 7.69 -5.25
N GLU A 87 16.13 7.51 -5.41
CA GLU A 87 15.29 8.48 -6.11
C GLU A 87 14.93 9.65 -5.22
N GLU A 88 15.20 10.86 -5.70
CA GLU A 88 14.89 12.08 -4.96
C GLU A 88 13.43 12.51 -5.12
N ASN A 89 12.85 12.25 -6.30
CA ASN A 89 11.48 12.62 -6.61
C ASN A 89 10.54 11.42 -6.48
N TRP A 90 9.53 11.54 -5.62
CA TRP A 90 8.56 10.47 -5.40
C TRP A 90 7.31 10.75 -6.23
N ILE A 91 7.37 10.45 -7.51
CA ILE A 91 6.28 10.64 -8.44
C ILE A 91 5.95 9.33 -9.15
N ARG A 92 4.73 9.23 -9.68
CA ARG A 92 4.22 7.99 -10.28
C ARG A 92 5.13 7.45 -11.38
N SER A 93 5.59 8.30 -12.30
CA SER A 93 6.42 7.87 -13.42
C SER A 93 7.73 7.23 -12.97
N ILE A 94 8.34 7.75 -11.91
CA ILE A 94 9.58 7.20 -11.33
C ILE A 94 9.29 5.80 -10.73
N VAL A 95 8.21 5.69 -9.96
CA VAL A 95 7.85 4.42 -9.34
C VAL A 95 7.49 3.37 -10.39
N GLU A 96 6.70 3.75 -11.40
CA GLU A 96 6.34 2.85 -12.51
C GLU A 96 7.57 2.37 -13.27
N SER A 97 8.53 3.26 -13.52
CA SER A 97 9.77 2.91 -14.21
C SER A 97 10.58 1.89 -13.42
N ALA A 98 10.63 2.03 -12.09
CA ALA A 98 11.32 1.07 -11.23
C ALA A 98 10.69 -0.31 -11.34
N PHE A 99 9.36 -0.40 -11.36
CA PHE A 99 8.64 -1.66 -11.53
C PHE A 99 8.91 -2.28 -12.90
N ASP A 100 8.85 -1.48 -13.97
CA ASP A 100 9.12 -1.95 -15.34
C ASP A 100 10.55 -2.49 -15.47
N ASN A 101 11.52 -1.82 -14.87
CA ASN A 101 12.90 -2.29 -14.88
C ASN A 101 13.05 -3.64 -14.18
N LEU A 102 12.29 -3.85 -13.09
CA LEU A 102 12.31 -5.14 -12.38
C LEU A 102 11.68 -6.25 -13.21
N THR A 103 10.62 -5.98 -13.99
CA THR A 103 10.04 -7.00 -14.87
C THR A 103 11.06 -7.49 -15.89
N THR A 104 11.86 -6.58 -16.43
CA THR A 104 12.92 -6.91 -17.37
C THR A 104 14.06 -7.66 -16.67
N GLN A 105 14.50 -7.17 -15.52
CA GLN A 105 15.62 -7.73 -14.77
C GLN A 105 15.34 -9.16 -14.30
N HIS A 106 14.13 -9.41 -13.80
CA HIS A 106 13.73 -10.72 -13.27
C HIS A 106 13.03 -11.60 -14.29
N GLU A 107 12.79 -11.09 -15.49
CA GLU A 107 12.10 -11.82 -16.57
C GLU A 107 10.72 -12.33 -16.12
N VAL A 108 9.95 -11.48 -15.45
CA VAL A 108 8.62 -11.81 -14.94
C VAL A 108 7.61 -10.74 -15.36
N GLY A 109 6.32 -11.08 -15.29
CA GLY A 109 5.24 -10.11 -15.53
C GLY A 109 5.08 -9.15 -14.34
N LEU A 110 4.40 -8.04 -14.59
CA LEU A 110 4.20 -7.00 -13.58
C LEU A 110 3.49 -7.53 -12.33
N GLY A 111 2.55 -8.47 -12.49
CA GLY A 111 1.84 -9.07 -11.36
C GLY A 111 2.77 -9.77 -10.36
N LYS A 112 3.87 -10.33 -10.82
CA LYS A 112 4.87 -10.98 -9.98
C LYS A 112 5.66 -9.97 -9.13
N ILE A 113 5.72 -8.72 -9.56
CA ILE A 113 6.33 -7.62 -8.82
C ILE A 113 5.29 -7.04 -7.83
N ILE A 114 4.09 -6.79 -8.31
CA ILE A 114 3.04 -6.12 -7.54
C ILE A 114 2.64 -6.93 -6.31
N LYS A 115 2.49 -8.24 -6.44
CA LYS A 115 2.00 -9.10 -5.35
C LYS A 115 2.84 -9.02 -4.08
N PRO A 116 4.17 -9.26 -4.13
CA PRO A 116 4.99 -9.15 -2.93
C PRO A 116 5.10 -7.71 -2.41
N VAL A 117 5.11 -6.73 -3.30
CA VAL A 117 5.16 -5.32 -2.89
C VAL A 117 3.87 -4.93 -2.15
N ARG A 118 2.71 -5.33 -2.66
CA ARG A 118 1.43 -5.06 -1.99
C ARG A 118 1.41 -5.66 -0.59
N PHE A 119 1.85 -6.91 -0.45
CA PHE A 119 1.95 -7.55 0.87
C PHE A 119 2.91 -6.79 1.78
N ALA A 120 4.06 -6.39 1.28
CA ALA A 120 5.04 -5.62 2.06
C ALA A 120 4.47 -4.30 2.57
N LEU A 121 3.68 -3.62 1.75
CA LEU A 121 3.13 -2.30 2.08
C LEU A 121 1.89 -2.37 2.97
N THR A 122 1.08 -3.40 2.85
CA THR A 122 -0.23 -3.46 3.49
C THR A 122 -0.44 -4.64 4.42
N GLY A 123 0.31 -5.71 4.25
CA GLY A 123 0.03 -6.99 4.90
C GLY A 123 -1.19 -7.71 4.34
N LEU A 124 -1.79 -7.17 3.27
CA LEU A 124 -3.01 -7.69 2.65
C LEU A 124 -2.73 -8.15 1.21
N GLY A 125 -3.62 -8.99 0.68
CA GLY A 125 -3.55 -9.45 -0.70
C GLY A 125 -4.42 -8.65 -1.66
N TYR A 126 -5.08 -7.60 -1.19
CA TYR A 126 -6.01 -6.79 -1.97
C TYR A 126 -5.88 -5.32 -1.59
N GLY A 127 -6.47 -4.44 -2.38
CA GLY A 127 -6.45 -3.02 -2.10
C GLY A 127 -6.47 -2.19 -3.38
N PRO A 128 -6.23 -0.88 -3.26
CA PRO A 128 -6.21 0.03 -4.42
C PRO A 128 -5.00 -0.23 -5.30
N GLY A 129 -4.94 0.45 -6.44
CA GLY A 129 -3.81 0.34 -7.37
C GLY A 129 -2.49 0.61 -6.67
N ILE A 130 -1.48 -0.22 -6.96
CA ILE A 130 -0.21 -0.18 -6.23
C ILE A 130 0.51 1.17 -6.37
N PHE A 131 0.51 1.75 -7.57
CA PHE A 131 1.20 3.01 -7.80
C PHE A 131 0.53 4.17 -7.07
N ASP A 132 -0.81 4.25 -7.13
CA ASP A 132 -1.57 5.26 -6.42
C ASP A 132 -1.35 5.14 -4.90
N MET A 133 -1.33 3.91 -4.40
CA MET A 133 -1.07 3.63 -2.99
C MET A 133 0.32 4.10 -2.57
N MET A 134 1.34 3.79 -3.35
CA MET A 134 2.72 4.15 -3.03
C MET A 134 2.93 5.65 -3.02
N ILE A 135 2.30 6.37 -3.96
CA ILE A 135 2.40 7.83 -3.99
C ILE A 135 1.73 8.44 -2.76
N LEU A 136 0.56 7.93 -2.39
CA LEU A 136 -0.17 8.45 -1.23
C LEU A 136 0.53 8.13 0.10
N LEU A 137 1.11 6.92 0.23
CA LEU A 137 1.87 6.53 1.42
C LEU A 137 3.13 7.37 1.60
N GLY A 138 3.79 7.71 0.50
CA GLY A 138 5.05 8.43 0.52
C GLY A 138 6.26 7.52 0.60
N LYS A 139 7.41 8.05 0.20
CA LYS A 139 8.66 7.31 0.08
C LYS A 139 9.08 6.65 1.40
N ASP A 140 9.08 7.41 2.49
CA ASP A 140 9.60 6.94 3.78
C ASP A 140 8.81 5.73 4.31
N LYS A 141 7.47 5.81 4.27
CA LYS A 141 6.63 4.69 4.70
C LYS A 141 6.79 3.47 3.79
N CYS A 142 6.87 3.69 2.48
CA CYS A 142 7.06 2.60 1.53
C CYS A 142 8.37 1.86 1.78
N LEU A 143 9.47 2.59 1.91
CA LEU A 143 10.78 1.98 2.13
C LEU A 143 10.88 1.31 3.49
N GLU A 144 10.32 1.90 4.53
CA GLU A 144 10.29 1.31 5.86
C GLU A 144 9.55 -0.03 5.86
N ARG A 145 8.38 -0.08 5.23
CA ARG A 145 7.57 -1.30 5.18
C ARG A 145 8.21 -2.40 4.33
N VAL A 146 8.80 -2.04 3.20
CA VAL A 146 9.55 -2.98 2.36
C VAL A 146 10.74 -3.55 3.14
N SER A 147 11.48 -2.71 3.84
CA SER A 147 12.61 -3.13 4.68
C SER A 147 12.17 -4.11 5.76
N LYS A 148 11.04 -3.84 6.40
CA LYS A 148 10.47 -4.72 7.43
C LYS A 148 10.08 -6.08 6.84
N ALA A 149 9.46 -6.10 5.66
CA ALA A 149 9.06 -7.33 5.00
C ALA A 149 10.26 -8.20 4.61
N ILE A 150 11.35 -7.59 4.18
CA ILE A 150 12.59 -8.30 3.83
C ILE A 150 13.13 -9.10 5.02
N LYS A 151 12.90 -8.60 6.23
CA LYS A 151 13.43 -9.20 7.47
C LYS A 151 12.51 -10.26 8.09
N LEU A 152 11.37 -10.55 7.47
CA LEU A 152 10.44 -11.56 7.99
C LEU A 152 11.01 -12.98 7.96
#